data_912b02538d41ad68882ecea3458fe46a
#
_entry.id   912b02538d41ad68882ecea3458fe46a
#
_cell.length_a   1.000
_cell.length_b   1.000
_cell.length_c   1.000
_cell.angle_alpha   90.00
_cell.angle_beta   90.00
_cell.angle_gamma   90.00
#
_symmetry.space_group_name_H-M   'P 1'
#
loop_
_entity.id
_entity.type
_entity.pdbx_description
1 polymer ?
#
loop_
_entity_poly.entity_id
_entity_poly.type
_entity_poly.pdbx_seq_one_letter_code
_entity_poly.pdbx_strand_id
1 'polypeptide(L)'
;KSNSTFFSHKDSNWRYTGKESLEQAKMIGIIKGYDYVDPTVMDYFNQNPDNVIAITGEKPLERLLEMLVNGRLTAVIEDKSVLEYKAQQIGKADQLKVSGTTDVVIDVYSSFSPKNPKSAEYAKIMSEETLKMRKDGRLAKLLERYGIQDWQVQ
;
A
#
# COMPACT_ATOMS: atom_id res chain seq x y z
N LYS A 1 -0.94 -11.28 -1.43
CA LYS A 1 0.06 -10.59 -2.27
C LYS A 1 -0.07 -9.09 -2.06
N SER A 2 1.04 -8.36 -2.14
CA SER A 2 1.12 -6.90 -2.05
C SER A 2 2.07 -6.38 -3.10
N ASN A 3 1.80 -5.18 -3.61
CA ASN A 3 2.69 -4.40 -4.44
C ASN A 3 2.54 -2.92 -4.10
N SER A 4 3.58 -2.15 -4.38
CA SER A 4 3.56 -0.72 -4.15
C SER A 4 2.86 0.01 -5.28
N THR A 5 1.92 0.87 -4.93
CA THR A 5 1.10 1.62 -5.89
C THR A 5 1.21 3.11 -5.60
N PHE A 6 1.44 3.89 -6.63
CA PHE A 6 1.44 5.35 -6.57
C PHE A 6 0.04 5.90 -6.77
N PHE A 7 -0.33 6.81 -5.90
CA PHE A 7 -1.57 7.59 -6.00
C PHE A 7 -1.24 9.05 -6.19
N SER A 8 -2.04 9.72 -7.01
CA SER A 8 -1.98 11.17 -7.20
C SER A 8 -3.37 11.78 -7.03
N HIS A 9 -3.43 13.12 -6.99
CA HIS A 9 -4.70 13.83 -7.11
C HIS A 9 -5.38 13.48 -8.44
N LYS A 10 -6.70 13.37 -8.45
CA LYS A 10 -7.48 12.94 -9.64
C LYS A 10 -7.16 13.76 -10.90
N ASP A 11 -6.90 15.05 -10.74
CA ASP A 11 -6.63 15.98 -11.85
C ASP A 11 -5.14 16.02 -12.25
N SER A 12 -4.28 15.31 -11.56
CA SER A 12 -2.85 15.22 -11.90
C SER A 12 -2.63 14.45 -13.20
N ASN A 13 -1.73 14.91 -14.05
CA ASN A 13 -1.31 14.18 -15.25
C ASN A 13 -0.11 13.26 -15.00
N TRP A 14 0.49 13.33 -13.81
CA TRP A 14 1.63 12.50 -13.47
C TRP A 14 1.25 11.01 -13.38
N ARG A 15 2.15 10.16 -13.91
CA ARG A 15 2.03 8.70 -13.82
C ARG A 15 3.39 8.08 -13.55
N TYR A 16 3.39 7.05 -12.74
CA TYR A 16 4.56 6.19 -12.55
C TYR A 16 4.69 5.24 -13.75
N THR A 17 5.84 5.31 -14.42
CA THR A 17 6.23 4.46 -15.56
C THR A 17 7.68 4.00 -15.44
N GLY A 18 8.21 3.95 -14.22
CA GLY A 18 9.60 3.62 -13.93
C GLY A 18 10.41 4.82 -13.44
N LYS A 19 11.74 4.66 -13.40
CA LYS A 19 12.66 5.62 -12.80
C LYS A 19 12.52 7.06 -13.34
N GLU A 20 12.42 7.21 -14.65
CA GLU A 20 12.33 8.53 -15.29
C GLU A 20 11.11 9.33 -14.83
N SER A 21 10.01 8.65 -14.53
CA SER A 21 8.80 9.32 -14.01
C SER A 21 8.96 9.79 -12.57
N LEU A 22 9.81 9.12 -11.77
CA LEU A 22 10.15 9.57 -10.41
C LEU A 22 10.90 10.90 -10.45
N GLU A 23 11.81 11.06 -11.41
CA GLU A 23 12.58 12.30 -11.62
C GLU A 23 11.67 13.49 -12.01
N GLN A 24 10.53 13.22 -12.63
CA GLN A 24 9.53 14.23 -13.00
C GLN A 24 8.60 14.60 -11.83
N ALA A 25 8.55 13.79 -10.79
CA ALA A 25 7.76 14.08 -9.59
C ALA A 25 8.46 15.17 -8.78
N LYS A 26 7.74 16.27 -8.48
CA LYS A 26 8.32 17.36 -7.64
C LYS A 26 8.50 16.91 -6.20
N MET A 27 7.55 16.13 -5.66
CA MET A 27 7.55 15.70 -4.27
C MET A 27 6.74 14.41 -4.11
N ILE A 28 7.36 13.37 -3.54
CA ILE A 28 6.71 12.09 -3.26
C ILE A 28 6.59 11.91 -1.74
N GLY A 29 5.39 11.56 -1.28
CA GLY A 29 5.13 11.27 0.13
C GLY A 29 5.32 9.80 0.45
N ILE A 30 6.05 9.51 1.52
CA ILE A 30 6.31 8.15 2.02
C ILE A 30 6.12 8.06 3.54
N ILE A 31 5.88 6.88 4.06
CA ILE A 31 5.95 6.60 5.48
C ILE A 31 7.40 6.21 5.82
N LYS A 32 8.00 6.93 6.75
CA LYS A 32 9.40 6.69 7.13
C LYS A 32 9.58 5.29 7.71
N GLY A 33 10.57 4.57 7.20
CA GLY A 33 10.89 3.22 7.65
C GLY A 33 10.10 2.12 6.97
N TYR A 34 9.21 2.45 6.04
CA TYR A 34 8.58 1.45 5.17
C TYR A 34 9.54 1.01 4.07
N ASP A 35 9.49 -0.27 3.74
CA ASP A 35 10.13 -0.85 2.56
C ASP A 35 9.05 -1.01 1.47
N TYR A 36 9.22 -0.28 0.38
CA TYR A 36 8.32 -0.33 -0.78
C TYR A 36 8.71 -1.41 -1.78
N VAL A 37 9.64 -2.28 -1.40
CA VAL A 37 10.00 -3.55 -2.04
C VAL A 37 10.62 -3.42 -3.43
N ASP A 38 10.30 -2.39 -4.20
CA ASP A 38 10.89 -2.15 -5.53
C ASP A 38 12.26 -1.48 -5.38
N PRO A 39 13.37 -2.14 -5.80
CA PRO A 39 14.72 -1.58 -5.65
C PRO A 39 14.89 -0.24 -6.39
N THR A 40 14.25 -0.09 -7.55
CA THR A 40 14.33 1.16 -8.33
C THR A 40 13.74 2.34 -7.55
N VAL A 41 12.60 2.10 -6.90
CA VAL A 41 11.91 3.10 -6.09
C VAL A 41 12.71 3.42 -4.83
N MET A 42 13.19 2.38 -4.12
CA MET A 42 13.97 2.55 -2.88
C MET A 42 15.30 3.26 -3.15
N ASP A 43 15.99 2.90 -4.22
CA ASP A 43 17.23 3.56 -4.63
C ASP A 43 17.00 5.03 -4.98
N TYR A 44 15.90 5.33 -5.69
CA TYR A 44 15.54 6.71 -6.00
C TYR A 44 15.31 7.52 -4.73
N PHE A 45 14.55 7.02 -3.77
CA PHE A 45 14.27 7.72 -2.51
C PHE A 45 15.53 7.98 -1.70
N ASN A 46 16.44 7.02 -1.65
CA ASN A 46 17.71 7.16 -0.95
C ASN A 46 18.65 8.19 -1.60
N GLN A 47 18.65 8.26 -2.93
CA GLN A 47 19.51 9.17 -3.70
C GLN A 47 18.94 10.59 -3.82
N ASN A 48 17.63 10.77 -3.63
CA ASN A 48 16.94 12.04 -3.85
C ASN A 48 16.10 12.45 -2.63
N PRO A 49 16.70 12.61 -1.44
CA PRO A 49 15.97 12.92 -0.21
C PRO A 49 15.20 14.25 -0.28
N ASP A 50 15.66 15.20 -1.09
CA ASP A 50 15.01 16.50 -1.27
C ASP A 50 13.69 16.41 -2.06
N ASN A 51 13.49 15.33 -2.80
CA ASN A 51 12.26 15.07 -3.55
C ASN A 51 11.27 14.16 -2.80
N VAL A 52 11.58 13.84 -1.54
CA VAL A 52 10.80 12.90 -0.74
C VAL A 52 10.41 13.49 0.61
N ILE A 53 9.15 13.46 0.94
CA ILE A 53 8.64 13.75 2.29
C ILE A 53 8.35 12.45 3.02
N ALA A 54 9.19 12.14 4.00
CA ALA A 54 9.03 10.95 4.85
C ALA A 54 8.34 11.33 6.17
N ILE A 55 7.12 10.86 6.38
CA ILE A 55 6.32 11.16 7.59
C ILE A 55 6.42 10.02 8.60
N THR A 56 6.48 10.39 9.89
CA THR A 56 6.43 9.49 11.05
C THR A 56 5.33 9.91 12.02
N GLY A 57 5.15 9.11 13.07
CA GLY A 57 4.26 9.42 14.18
C GLY A 57 2.85 8.90 13.98
N GLU A 58 1.88 9.56 14.58
CA GLU A 58 0.49 9.13 14.50
C GLU A 58 -0.11 9.46 13.13
N LYS A 59 -0.90 8.50 12.60
CA LYS A 59 -1.68 8.63 11.37
C LYS A 59 -0.89 9.14 10.16
N PRO A 60 0.31 8.59 9.85
CA PRO A 60 1.18 9.13 8.82
C PRO A 60 0.53 9.10 7.44
N LEU A 61 -0.18 8.02 7.08
CA LEU A 61 -0.88 7.91 5.80
C LEU A 61 -1.98 8.95 5.64
N GLU A 62 -2.78 9.20 6.68
CA GLU A 62 -3.82 10.22 6.68
C GLU A 62 -3.25 11.62 6.38
N ARG A 63 -2.14 11.97 7.03
CA ARG A 63 -1.43 13.23 6.79
C ARG A 63 -0.85 13.33 5.36
N LEU A 64 -0.31 12.23 4.83
CA LEU A 64 0.16 12.18 3.44
C LEU A 64 -0.99 12.40 2.44
N LEU A 65 -2.14 11.78 2.68
CA LEU A 65 -3.32 11.95 1.83
C LEU A 65 -3.87 13.39 1.87
N GLU A 66 -3.87 14.03 3.04
CA GLU A 66 -4.21 15.45 3.16
C GLU A 66 -3.23 16.34 2.38
N MET A 67 -1.93 16.07 2.46
CA MET A 67 -0.93 16.82 1.69
C MET A 67 -1.10 16.62 0.18
N LEU A 68 -1.43 15.39 -0.24
CA LEU A 68 -1.67 15.06 -1.65
C LEU A 68 -2.88 15.81 -2.21
N VAL A 69 -4.00 15.78 -1.50
CA VAL A 69 -5.23 16.48 -1.88
C VAL A 69 -5.04 18.00 -1.93
N ASN A 70 -4.21 18.55 -1.01
CA ASN A 70 -3.89 19.97 -0.98
C ASN A 70 -2.78 20.40 -1.99
N GLY A 71 -2.37 19.50 -2.89
CA GLY A 71 -1.39 19.80 -3.94
C GLY A 71 0.06 19.98 -3.47
N ARG A 72 0.38 19.58 -2.23
CA ARG A 72 1.75 19.63 -1.68
C ARG A 72 2.63 18.47 -2.14
N LEU A 73 2.01 17.39 -2.57
CA LEU A 73 2.68 16.20 -3.09
C LEU A 73 2.23 15.94 -4.52
N THR A 74 3.14 15.42 -5.35
CA THR A 74 2.83 14.89 -6.68
C THR A 74 2.18 13.52 -6.55
N ALA A 75 2.72 12.68 -5.66
CA ALA A 75 2.25 11.33 -5.42
C ALA A 75 2.51 10.88 -3.98
N VAL A 76 1.75 9.87 -3.57
CA VAL A 76 2.00 9.05 -2.37
C VAL A 76 2.09 7.61 -2.81
N ILE A 77 3.02 6.83 -2.24
CA ILE A 77 3.18 5.40 -2.49
C ILE A 77 2.73 4.61 -1.28
N GLU A 78 1.93 3.57 -1.51
CA GLU A 78 1.45 2.64 -0.48
C GLU A 78 0.91 1.35 -1.15
N ASP A 79 0.59 0.32 -0.37
CA ASP A 79 -0.25 -0.78 -0.84
C ASP A 79 -1.62 -0.23 -1.27
N LYS A 80 -2.08 -0.67 -2.44
CA LYS A 80 -3.32 -0.18 -3.04
C LYS A 80 -4.51 -0.28 -2.09
N SER A 81 -4.70 -1.46 -1.48
CA SER A 81 -5.86 -1.70 -0.60
C SER A 81 -5.80 -0.88 0.68
N VAL A 82 -4.60 -0.69 1.23
CA VAL A 82 -4.39 0.12 2.44
C VAL A 82 -4.73 1.59 2.16
N LEU A 83 -4.24 2.14 1.04
CA LEU A 83 -4.49 3.54 0.71
C LEU A 83 -5.96 3.77 0.34
N GLU A 84 -6.57 2.92 -0.50
CA GLU A 84 -7.98 3.03 -0.88
C GLU A 84 -8.90 2.98 0.35
N TYR A 85 -8.67 2.03 1.25
CA TYR A 85 -9.43 1.94 2.51
C TYR A 85 -9.27 3.20 3.37
N LYS A 86 -8.03 3.70 3.53
CA LYS A 86 -7.78 4.92 4.30
C LYS A 86 -8.43 6.14 3.64
N ALA A 87 -8.33 6.28 2.33
CA ALA A 87 -8.96 7.38 1.59
C ALA A 87 -10.49 7.41 1.76
N GLN A 88 -11.13 6.23 1.76
CA GLN A 88 -12.56 6.10 2.05
C GLN A 88 -12.88 6.54 3.49
N GLN A 89 -12.11 6.06 4.47
CA GLN A 89 -12.31 6.41 5.88
C GLN A 89 -12.29 7.92 6.15
N ILE A 90 -11.43 8.67 5.44
CA ILE A 90 -11.30 10.12 5.62
C ILE A 90 -12.11 10.94 4.59
N GLY A 91 -12.93 10.28 3.76
CA GLY A 91 -13.78 10.94 2.77
C GLY A 91 -13.02 11.64 1.64
N LYS A 92 -11.87 11.06 1.20
CA LYS A 92 -11.00 11.63 0.14
C LYS A 92 -10.86 10.73 -1.08
N ALA A 93 -11.55 9.59 -1.13
CA ALA A 93 -11.41 8.62 -2.19
C ALA A 93 -11.70 9.19 -3.60
N ASP A 94 -12.69 10.06 -3.72
CA ASP A 94 -13.10 10.71 -4.97
C ASP A 94 -12.12 11.77 -5.50
N GLN A 95 -11.14 12.16 -4.68
CA GLN A 95 -10.12 13.16 -5.02
C GLN A 95 -8.80 12.52 -5.47
N LEU A 96 -8.69 11.21 -5.38
CA LEU A 96 -7.47 10.45 -5.63
C LEU A 96 -7.65 9.49 -6.81
N LYS A 97 -6.54 9.11 -7.43
CA LYS A 97 -6.49 8.05 -8.43
C LYS A 97 -5.19 7.25 -8.35
N VAL A 98 -5.26 6.00 -8.78
CA VAL A 98 -4.07 5.19 -9.07
C VAL A 98 -3.31 5.82 -10.23
N SER A 99 -2.02 6.07 -10.03
CA SER A 99 -1.13 6.69 -11.03
C SER A 99 0.01 5.79 -11.46
N GLY A 100 -0.05 4.52 -11.12
CA GLY A 100 0.87 3.47 -11.53
C GLY A 100 1.23 2.57 -10.36
N THR A 101 1.68 1.38 -10.68
CA THR A 101 2.04 0.33 -9.72
C THR A 101 3.41 -0.20 -10.09
N THR A 102 4.21 -0.56 -9.11
CA THR A 102 5.50 -1.21 -9.33
C THR A 102 5.30 -2.64 -9.83
N ASP A 103 6.25 -3.14 -10.60
CA ASP A 103 6.19 -4.52 -11.15
C ASP A 103 6.51 -5.59 -10.09
N VAL A 104 7.08 -5.17 -8.95
CA VAL A 104 7.47 -6.09 -7.87
C VAL A 104 6.25 -6.46 -7.04
N VAL A 105 5.92 -7.74 -7.03
CA VAL A 105 4.84 -8.32 -6.22
C VAL A 105 5.44 -9.26 -5.18
N ILE A 106 5.10 -9.06 -3.92
CA ILE A 106 5.54 -9.92 -2.83
C ILE A 106 4.38 -10.72 -2.22
N ASP A 107 4.72 -11.87 -1.67
CA ASP A 107 3.81 -12.62 -0.82
C ASP A 107 3.90 -12.13 0.63
N VAL A 108 2.75 -11.81 1.21
CA VAL A 108 2.64 -11.38 2.60
C VAL A 108 2.08 -12.53 3.44
N TYR A 109 2.70 -12.76 4.59
CA TYR A 109 2.35 -13.87 5.47
C TYR A 109 2.06 -13.37 6.88
N SER A 110 1.10 -14.01 7.54
CA SER A 110 0.91 -13.85 8.98
C SER A 110 2.06 -14.55 9.72
N SER A 111 2.80 -13.80 10.53
CA SER A 111 3.96 -14.30 11.27
C SER A 111 3.61 -14.58 12.72
N PHE A 112 4.15 -15.66 13.25
CA PHE A 112 4.02 -16.06 14.66
C PHE A 112 5.39 -16.10 15.31
N SER A 113 5.48 -15.67 16.58
CA SER A 113 6.76 -15.62 17.30
C SER A 113 7.41 -17.01 17.41
N PRO A 114 8.68 -17.17 17.02
CA PRO A 114 9.37 -18.45 17.14
C PRO A 114 9.57 -18.90 18.60
N LYS A 115 9.44 -17.99 19.57
CA LYS A 115 9.54 -18.28 21.01
C LYS A 115 8.25 -18.85 21.60
N ASN A 116 7.12 -18.77 20.89
CA ASN A 116 5.86 -19.33 21.37
C ASN A 116 5.75 -20.80 20.91
N PRO A 117 5.66 -21.78 21.84
CA PRO A 117 5.61 -23.20 21.51
C PRO A 117 4.37 -23.58 20.66
N LYS A 118 3.33 -22.75 20.67
CA LYS A 118 2.10 -22.98 19.89
C LYS A 118 2.12 -22.32 18.50
N SER A 119 3.20 -21.68 18.09
CA SER A 119 3.26 -20.95 16.82
C SER A 119 2.98 -21.81 15.61
N ALA A 120 3.50 -23.04 15.58
CA ALA A 120 3.26 -23.98 14.49
C ALA A 120 1.77 -24.40 14.42
N GLU A 121 1.13 -24.62 15.57
CA GLU A 121 -0.30 -24.93 15.67
C GLU A 121 -1.15 -23.73 15.15
N TYR A 122 -0.84 -22.51 15.60
CA TYR A 122 -1.54 -21.31 15.15
C TYR A 122 -1.38 -21.04 13.66
N ALA A 123 -0.18 -21.22 13.11
CA ALA A 123 0.05 -21.08 11.68
C ALA A 123 -0.77 -22.09 10.87
N LYS A 124 -0.85 -23.35 11.33
CA LYS A 124 -1.66 -24.38 10.72
C LYS A 124 -3.17 -24.02 10.75
N ILE A 125 -3.68 -23.66 11.93
CA ILE A 125 -5.10 -23.26 12.09
C ILE A 125 -5.42 -22.07 11.16
N MET A 126 -4.57 -21.04 11.13
CA MET A 126 -4.77 -19.87 10.27
C MET A 126 -4.86 -20.27 8.80
N SER A 127 -3.97 -21.13 8.33
CA SER A 127 -3.94 -21.58 6.95
C SER A 127 -5.18 -22.40 6.59
N GLU A 128 -5.54 -23.39 7.43
CA GLU A 128 -6.68 -24.27 7.21
C GLU A 128 -8.02 -23.51 7.25
N GLU A 129 -8.19 -22.62 8.24
CA GLU A 129 -9.43 -21.83 8.35
C GLU A 129 -9.55 -20.80 7.24
N THR A 130 -8.44 -20.18 6.80
CA THR A 130 -8.47 -19.26 5.64
C THR A 130 -8.93 -20.01 4.39
N LEU A 131 -8.46 -21.23 4.14
CA LEU A 131 -8.90 -22.06 3.01
C LEU A 131 -10.38 -22.44 3.12
N LYS A 132 -10.87 -22.76 4.31
CA LYS A 132 -12.30 -23.04 4.55
C LYS A 132 -13.15 -21.80 4.29
N MET A 133 -12.76 -20.66 4.85
CA MET A 133 -13.46 -19.39 4.64
C MET A 133 -13.51 -18.97 3.18
N ARG A 134 -12.47 -19.28 2.41
CA ARG A 134 -12.44 -19.03 0.96
C ARG A 134 -13.45 -19.91 0.24
N LYS A 135 -13.51 -21.20 0.57
CA LYS A 135 -14.43 -22.16 -0.06
C LYS A 135 -15.91 -21.91 0.26
N ASP A 136 -16.22 -21.46 1.48
CA ASP A 136 -17.61 -21.23 1.93
C ASP A 136 -18.08 -19.76 1.76
N GLY A 137 -17.25 -18.90 1.18
CA GLY A 137 -17.57 -17.49 0.88
C GLY A 137 -17.44 -16.53 2.05
N ARG A 138 -17.11 -17.00 3.26
CA ARG A 138 -16.91 -16.11 4.43
C ARG A 138 -15.76 -15.15 4.24
N LEU A 139 -14.67 -15.58 3.55
CA LEU A 139 -13.53 -14.71 3.28
C LEU A 139 -13.94 -13.55 2.37
N ALA A 140 -14.67 -13.81 1.29
CA ALA A 140 -15.15 -12.78 0.38
C ALA A 140 -15.99 -11.72 1.11
N LYS A 141 -16.95 -12.16 1.95
CA LYS A 141 -17.76 -11.23 2.78
C LYS A 141 -16.94 -10.42 3.78
N LEU A 142 -15.87 -11.00 4.32
CA LEU A 142 -14.97 -10.29 5.23
C LEU A 142 -14.19 -9.21 4.47
N LEU A 143 -13.61 -9.54 3.32
CA LEU A 143 -12.80 -8.65 2.50
C LEU A 143 -13.63 -7.50 1.91
N GLU A 144 -14.89 -7.76 1.55
CA GLU A 144 -15.82 -6.74 1.04
C GLU A 144 -15.98 -5.55 2.00
N ARG A 145 -15.91 -5.77 3.32
CA ARG A 145 -15.96 -4.69 4.33
C ARG A 145 -14.81 -3.69 4.22
N TYR A 146 -13.72 -4.11 3.61
CA TYR A 146 -12.51 -3.30 3.41
C TYR A 146 -12.33 -2.86 1.96
N GLY A 147 -13.30 -3.18 1.08
CA GLY A 147 -13.20 -2.92 -0.36
C GLY A 147 -12.15 -3.78 -1.07
N ILE A 148 -11.77 -4.90 -0.47
CA ILE A 148 -10.72 -5.80 -0.98
C ILE A 148 -11.35 -7.03 -1.62
N GLN A 149 -10.76 -7.50 -2.72
CA GLN A 149 -11.10 -8.78 -3.34
C GLN A 149 -10.03 -9.84 -3.03
N ASP A 150 -10.46 -11.10 -2.93
CA ASP A 150 -9.52 -12.21 -2.76
C ASP A 150 -8.70 -12.40 -4.05
N TRP A 151 -7.39 -12.27 -3.95
CA TRP A 151 -6.47 -12.40 -5.08
C TRP A 151 -6.40 -13.83 -5.67
N GLN A 152 -6.91 -14.84 -4.97
CA GLN A 152 -6.96 -16.23 -5.47
C GLN A 152 -8.26 -16.56 -6.22
N VAL A 153 -9.24 -15.69 -6.18
CA VAL A 153 -10.48 -15.86 -6.95
C VAL A 153 -10.31 -15.06 -8.24
N GLN A 154 -9.98 -15.77 -9.31
CA GLN A 154 -10.09 -15.25 -10.68
C GLN A 154 -11.40 -15.72 -11.29
#